data_3e031b241c8c3d087b13c3898c9f9967
#
_entry.id   3e031b241c8c3d087b13c3898c9f9967
#
_cell.length_a   1.000
_cell.length_b   1.000
_cell.length_c   1.000
_cell.angle_alpha   90.00
_cell.angle_beta   90.00
_cell.angle_gamma   90.00
#
_symmetry.space_group_name_H-M   'P 1'
#
loop_
_entity.id
_entity.type
_entity.pdbx_description
1 polymer ?
#
loop_
_entity_poly.entity_id
_entity_poly.type
_entity_poly.pdbx_seq_one_letter_code
_entity_poly.pdbx_strand_id
1 'polypeptide(L)'
;MGALEFEPSSPINGMNESSVLHIEELTELAKFVFTDRMAFQTQLRQEGRNILDILKVGTSAGGAKPKAIIAYNDITGEVRSGQVKAPEGFGYWLLKFDGGKYSEHTQITDNPQGIGNIEYAYHRMAKACGIDMMECRLLQEKESCHFMTRRFDRMENGEKIHVQTLAGLAHYDRDQRHSYEEIFRIMRQMNLPYPSQEELYRRMVFNVMGRNHDDHSKNFSFLMDRQGKWKLSPAYDLCYSYTPGGKWTNRHQLSLNGKQDNFTMEDLQKVGENMGIREHKQIIEKVQETVSHWHETAKDCGVKPEHADFIGKNLLLLGRQLHTIQMPDIANEQEQAFMKAMRNDDFNAILELKMKGYQPSEKVLKILQPDISATTFIAAAKIFQMEEVLKSIQDIKPDYRRQ
;
A
#
# COMPACT_ATOMS: atom_id res chain seq x y z
N MET A 1 -14.28 -15.22 2.35
CA MET A 1 -15.26 -16.32 2.41
C MET A 1 -16.71 -15.84 2.41
N GLY A 2 -16.95 -14.60 2.74
CA GLY A 2 -18.23 -13.93 2.58
C GLY A 2 -19.41 -14.69 3.22
N ALA A 3 -20.22 -15.36 2.43
CA ALA A 3 -21.39 -16.10 2.86
C ALA A 3 -21.15 -17.56 3.23
N LEU A 4 -19.93 -18.10 3.04
CA LEU A 4 -19.64 -19.51 3.37
C LEU A 4 -19.67 -19.74 4.87
N GLU A 5 -20.30 -20.84 5.27
CA GLU A 5 -20.36 -21.37 6.63
C GLU A 5 -19.93 -22.83 6.61
N PHE A 6 -19.46 -23.32 7.75
CA PHE A 6 -19.00 -24.72 7.89
C PHE A 6 -19.91 -25.45 8.87
N GLU A 7 -20.37 -26.62 8.49
CA GLU A 7 -21.15 -27.51 9.33
C GLU A 7 -20.48 -28.91 9.40
N PRO A 8 -20.53 -29.58 10.55
CA PRO A 8 -21.08 -29.10 11.83
C PRO A 8 -20.18 -28.02 12.47
N SER A 9 -20.79 -26.97 13.01
CA SER A 9 -20.10 -26.02 13.86
C SER A 9 -19.94 -26.60 15.26
N SER A 10 -18.75 -26.46 15.87
CA SER A 10 -18.59 -26.72 17.30
C SER A 10 -18.96 -25.44 18.08
N PRO A 11 -20.15 -25.36 18.67
CA PRO A 11 -20.58 -24.16 19.36
C PRO A 11 -19.72 -23.97 20.61
N ILE A 12 -19.07 -22.81 20.71
CA ILE A 12 -18.44 -22.36 21.96
C ILE A 12 -19.46 -21.47 22.66
N ASN A 13 -19.76 -21.78 23.91
CA ASN A 13 -20.76 -21.05 24.70
C ASN A 13 -20.43 -19.54 24.71
N GLY A 14 -21.41 -18.70 24.40
CA GLY A 14 -21.28 -17.24 24.36
C GLY A 14 -20.68 -16.65 23.08
N MET A 15 -20.24 -17.46 22.09
CA MET A 15 -19.69 -16.94 20.81
C MET A 15 -20.74 -16.33 19.88
N ASN A 16 -21.99 -16.77 20.00
CA ASN A 16 -23.09 -16.30 19.14
C ASN A 16 -23.82 -15.10 19.73
N GLU A 17 -23.34 -14.54 20.84
CA GLU A 17 -23.93 -13.38 21.50
C GLU A 17 -23.22 -12.10 21.05
N SER A 18 -24.01 -11.11 20.65
CA SER A 18 -23.52 -9.76 20.33
C SER A 18 -23.18 -9.01 21.62
N SER A 19 -21.93 -9.11 22.08
CA SER A 19 -21.45 -8.40 23.27
C SER A 19 -20.78 -7.09 22.90
N VAL A 20 -20.82 -6.12 23.83
CA VAL A 20 -20.08 -4.87 23.73
C VAL A 20 -18.59 -5.17 23.87
N LEU A 21 -17.78 -4.52 23.05
CA LEU A 21 -16.32 -4.67 23.02
C LEU A 21 -15.66 -3.32 23.29
N HIS A 22 -14.56 -3.32 24.04
CA HIS A 22 -13.76 -2.14 24.29
C HIS A 22 -12.53 -2.13 23.39
N ILE A 23 -12.35 -1.07 22.59
CA ILE A 23 -11.26 -0.97 21.62
C ILE A 23 -9.90 -1.04 22.31
N GLU A 24 -9.74 -0.43 23.49
CA GLU A 24 -8.50 -0.49 24.26
C GLU A 24 -8.09 -1.94 24.59
N GLU A 25 -9.03 -2.74 25.07
CA GLU A 25 -8.79 -4.17 25.38
C GLU A 25 -8.41 -4.96 24.11
N LEU A 26 -9.09 -4.68 23.00
CA LEU A 26 -8.80 -5.30 21.72
C LEU A 26 -7.42 -4.90 21.19
N THR A 27 -7.01 -3.65 21.38
CA THR A 27 -5.69 -3.15 20.96
C THR A 27 -4.58 -3.79 21.77
N GLU A 28 -4.71 -3.86 23.10
CA GLU A 28 -3.74 -4.54 23.97
C GLU A 28 -3.62 -6.02 23.63
N LEU A 29 -4.75 -6.65 23.44
CA LEU A 29 -4.84 -8.05 23.07
C LEU A 29 -4.22 -8.32 21.68
N ALA A 30 -4.49 -7.47 20.69
CA ALA A 30 -3.88 -7.55 19.37
C ALA A 30 -2.35 -7.41 19.47
N LYS A 31 -1.84 -6.47 20.24
CA LYS A 31 -0.40 -6.31 20.51
C LYS A 31 0.19 -7.58 21.14
N PHE A 32 -0.47 -8.15 22.13
CA PHE A 32 -0.02 -9.34 22.82
C PHE A 32 0.03 -10.57 21.90
N VAL A 33 -1.03 -10.84 21.15
CA VAL A 33 -1.11 -11.97 20.19
C VAL A 33 0.00 -11.92 19.14
N PHE A 34 0.43 -10.70 18.74
CA PHE A 34 1.47 -10.53 17.74
C PHE A 34 2.89 -10.57 18.31
N THR A 35 3.07 -10.22 19.59
CA THR A 35 4.39 -10.19 20.21
C THR A 35 4.87 -11.59 20.64
N ASP A 36 3.94 -12.45 21.06
CA ASP A 36 4.29 -13.77 21.54
C ASP A 36 3.18 -14.83 21.29
N ARG A 37 3.13 -15.35 20.06
CA ARG A 37 2.20 -16.42 19.67
C ARG A 37 2.32 -17.69 20.51
N MET A 38 3.50 -18.00 21.02
CA MET A 38 3.76 -19.22 21.82
C MET A 38 3.29 -19.04 23.26
N ALA A 39 3.57 -17.89 23.89
CA ALA A 39 3.07 -17.57 25.21
C ALA A 39 1.55 -17.47 25.22
N PHE A 40 0.96 -16.91 24.15
CA PHE A 40 -0.49 -16.82 23.96
C PHE A 40 -1.17 -18.20 23.98
N GLN A 41 -0.65 -19.21 23.28
CA GLN A 41 -1.21 -20.56 23.29
C GLN A 41 -1.15 -21.21 24.67
N THR A 42 -0.18 -20.82 25.50
CA THR A 42 -0.03 -21.34 26.87
C THR A 42 -0.98 -20.63 27.84
N GLN A 43 -1.15 -19.32 27.72
CA GLN A 43 -2.03 -18.51 28.54
C GLN A 43 -3.52 -18.72 28.20
N LEU A 44 -3.85 -19.06 26.94
CA LEU A 44 -5.17 -19.50 26.50
C LEU A 44 -5.78 -20.63 27.36
N ARG A 45 -4.92 -21.44 27.97
CA ARG A 45 -5.38 -22.55 28.84
C ARG A 45 -5.68 -22.11 30.26
N GLN A 46 -5.28 -20.92 30.68
CA GLN A 46 -5.39 -20.47 32.08
C GLN A 46 -6.45 -19.36 32.34
N GLU A 47 -6.79 -18.53 31.35
CA GLU A 47 -7.68 -17.37 31.56
C GLU A 47 -8.88 -17.35 30.59
N GLY A 48 -9.97 -18.00 30.97
CA GLY A 48 -11.11 -18.31 30.09
C GLY A 48 -11.95 -17.12 29.57
N ARG A 49 -11.80 -15.87 30.04
CA ARG A 49 -12.68 -14.75 29.66
C ARG A 49 -12.19 -13.92 28.47
N ASN A 50 -10.93 -13.56 28.42
CA ASN A 50 -10.36 -12.72 27.36
C ASN A 50 -10.27 -13.42 25.99
N ILE A 51 -10.29 -14.72 25.97
CA ILE A 51 -10.22 -15.55 24.77
C ILE A 51 -11.50 -15.49 23.94
N LEU A 52 -12.65 -15.48 24.62
CA LEU A 52 -13.94 -15.40 23.93
C LEU A 52 -14.08 -14.09 23.16
N ASP A 53 -13.52 -13.00 23.65
CA ASP A 53 -13.59 -11.70 22.99
C ASP A 53 -12.66 -11.66 21.76
N ILE A 54 -11.48 -12.29 21.83
CA ILE A 54 -10.60 -12.47 20.66
C ILE A 54 -11.27 -13.34 19.58
N LEU A 55 -11.84 -14.45 19.97
CA LEU A 55 -12.53 -15.35 19.07
C LEU A 55 -13.79 -14.68 18.47
N LYS A 56 -14.50 -13.88 19.27
CA LYS A 56 -15.64 -13.07 18.82
C LYS A 56 -15.29 -12.01 17.78
N VAL A 57 -14.06 -11.52 17.78
CA VAL A 57 -13.61 -10.44 16.89
C VAL A 57 -12.94 -10.96 15.63
N GLY A 58 -12.56 -12.24 15.58
CA GLY A 58 -12.03 -12.86 14.38
C GLY A 58 -10.68 -12.29 13.95
N THR A 59 -9.66 -12.45 14.78
CA THR A 59 -8.28 -12.03 14.47
C THR A 59 -7.66 -12.74 13.27
N SER A 60 -8.36 -13.66 12.63
CA SER A 60 -7.88 -14.51 11.54
C SER A 60 -8.24 -14.02 10.14
N ALA A 61 -8.55 -12.75 9.95
CA ALA A 61 -8.93 -12.21 8.63
C ALA A 61 -7.79 -12.20 7.59
N GLY A 62 -6.74 -13.02 7.79
CA GLY A 62 -5.60 -13.17 6.86
C GLY A 62 -4.67 -11.94 6.83
N GLY A 63 -3.37 -12.16 6.53
CA GLY A 63 -2.38 -11.09 6.43
C GLY A 63 -1.56 -10.87 7.71
N ALA A 64 -0.47 -10.09 7.59
CA ALA A 64 0.55 -9.94 8.64
C ALA A 64 0.19 -8.93 9.73
N LYS A 65 -0.74 -8.00 9.47
CA LYS A 65 -1.11 -6.92 10.41
C LYS A 65 -2.27 -7.35 11.32
N PRO A 66 -2.27 -6.94 12.61
CA PRO A 66 -3.38 -7.18 13.54
C PRO A 66 -4.65 -6.51 13.03
N LYS A 67 -5.74 -7.27 12.97
CA LYS A 67 -7.03 -6.78 12.50
C LYS A 67 -8.19 -7.47 13.21
N ALA A 68 -9.32 -6.76 13.28
CA ALA A 68 -10.53 -7.22 13.93
C ALA A 68 -11.75 -7.02 13.04
N ILE A 69 -12.71 -7.93 13.12
CA ILE A 69 -14.01 -7.78 12.48
C ILE A 69 -15.00 -7.27 13.52
N ILE A 70 -15.45 -6.03 13.36
CA ILE A 70 -16.32 -5.34 14.30
C ILE A 70 -17.63 -4.92 13.66
N ALA A 71 -18.64 -4.72 14.51
CA ALA A 71 -19.83 -3.94 14.20
C ALA A 71 -19.75 -2.62 14.99
N TYR A 72 -19.94 -1.50 14.33
CA TYR A 72 -19.80 -0.16 14.88
C TYR A 72 -21.09 0.64 14.69
N ASN A 73 -21.54 1.29 15.75
CA ASN A 73 -22.69 2.21 15.72
C ASN A 73 -22.20 3.65 15.64
N ASP A 74 -22.49 4.34 14.56
CA ASP A 74 -22.03 5.70 14.27
C ASP A 74 -22.63 6.75 15.23
N ILE A 75 -23.78 6.46 15.86
CA ILE A 75 -24.46 7.41 16.74
C ILE A 75 -23.95 7.28 18.17
N THR A 76 -23.80 6.04 18.66
CA THR A 76 -23.43 5.79 20.05
C THR A 76 -21.94 5.58 20.26
N GLY A 77 -21.16 5.33 19.20
CA GLY A 77 -19.75 4.93 19.27
C GLY A 77 -19.57 3.50 19.80
N GLU A 78 -20.64 2.74 19.99
CA GLU A 78 -20.57 1.39 20.53
C GLU A 78 -19.95 0.42 19.52
N VAL A 79 -19.10 -0.46 20.03
CA VAL A 79 -18.42 -1.50 19.28
C VAL A 79 -18.91 -2.87 19.73
N ARG A 80 -19.19 -3.75 18.77
CA ARG A 80 -19.58 -5.15 19.01
C ARG A 80 -18.83 -6.10 18.07
N SER A 81 -18.96 -7.40 18.33
CA SER A 81 -18.46 -8.41 17.39
C SER A 81 -19.15 -8.28 16.03
N GLY A 82 -18.34 -8.18 14.95
CA GLY A 82 -18.84 -8.18 13.57
C GLY A 82 -18.96 -9.57 12.94
N GLN A 83 -18.72 -10.62 13.71
CA GLN A 83 -18.88 -12.01 13.23
C GLN A 83 -20.32 -12.50 13.34
N VAL A 84 -21.06 -11.97 14.29
CA VAL A 84 -22.48 -12.27 14.53
C VAL A 84 -23.36 -11.13 14.06
N LYS A 85 -24.66 -11.40 13.93
CA LYS A 85 -25.61 -10.35 13.59
C LYS A 85 -25.66 -9.30 14.70
N ALA A 86 -25.29 -8.08 14.36
CA ALA A 86 -25.39 -6.93 15.28
C ALA A 86 -26.83 -6.39 15.32
N PRO A 87 -27.20 -5.64 16.38
CA PRO A 87 -28.45 -4.90 16.42
C PRO A 87 -28.60 -3.91 15.26
N GLU A 88 -29.80 -3.39 15.06
CA GLU A 88 -30.07 -2.34 14.10
C GLU A 88 -29.24 -1.08 14.39
N GLY A 89 -28.80 -0.36 13.35
CA GLY A 89 -27.98 0.83 13.47
C GLY A 89 -26.46 0.57 13.52
N PHE A 90 -26.03 -0.68 13.44
CA PHE A 90 -24.61 -1.02 13.36
C PHE A 90 -24.16 -1.28 11.91
N GLY A 91 -23.03 -0.66 11.52
CA GLY A 91 -22.29 -1.01 10.30
C GLY A 91 -21.23 -2.08 10.57
N TYR A 92 -20.92 -2.91 9.56
CA TYR A 92 -19.89 -3.96 9.67
C TYR A 92 -18.57 -3.47 9.10
N TRP A 93 -17.50 -3.57 9.89
CA TRP A 93 -16.18 -3.03 9.57
C TRP A 93 -15.06 -4.04 9.78
N LEU A 94 -13.99 -3.87 9.01
CA LEU A 94 -12.69 -4.45 9.29
C LEU A 94 -11.82 -3.34 9.91
N LEU A 95 -11.39 -3.54 11.15
CA LEU A 95 -10.50 -2.65 11.89
C LEU A 95 -9.07 -3.17 11.79
N LYS A 96 -8.12 -2.32 11.39
CA LYS A 96 -6.69 -2.58 11.42
C LYS A 96 -6.06 -1.73 12.52
N PHE A 97 -5.43 -2.39 13.49
CA PHE A 97 -4.85 -1.68 14.62
C PHE A 97 -3.58 -0.92 14.20
N ASP A 98 -3.46 0.31 14.68
CA ASP A 98 -2.24 1.10 14.57
C ASP A 98 -1.29 0.75 15.71
N GLY A 99 0.01 0.75 15.43
CA GLY A 99 1.02 0.38 16.42
C GLY A 99 1.27 -1.14 16.50
N GLY A 100 2.47 -1.51 16.92
CA GLY A 100 2.96 -2.87 17.03
C GLY A 100 4.29 -3.03 16.27
N LYS A 101 5.12 -3.98 16.68
CA LYS A 101 6.33 -4.33 15.90
C LYS A 101 5.86 -4.99 14.61
N TYR A 102 5.87 -4.25 13.52
CA TYR A 102 5.63 -4.82 12.21
C TYR A 102 6.85 -5.65 11.80
N SER A 103 6.58 -6.87 11.36
CA SER A 103 7.56 -7.72 10.74
C SER A 103 8.19 -7.00 9.53
N GLU A 104 9.31 -7.46 9.07
CA GLU A 104 10.22 -7.04 8.01
C GLU A 104 9.62 -6.48 6.70
N HIS A 105 8.28 -6.29 6.62
CA HIS A 105 7.57 -5.94 5.40
C HIS A 105 7.30 -4.44 5.21
N THR A 106 7.58 -3.60 6.20
CA THR A 106 7.39 -2.15 6.10
C THR A 106 8.49 -1.43 6.85
N GLN A 107 9.62 -1.21 6.18
CA GLN A 107 10.68 -0.33 6.67
C GLN A 107 10.34 1.15 6.44
N ILE A 108 9.13 1.59 6.81
CA ILE A 108 8.83 3.03 6.71
C ILE A 108 9.59 3.78 7.79
N THR A 109 9.69 3.23 8.99
CA THR A 109 10.56 3.73 10.10
C THR A 109 10.61 2.70 11.24
N ASP A 110 11.52 2.91 12.20
CA ASP A 110 11.57 2.17 13.48
C ASP A 110 10.34 2.46 14.38
N ASN A 111 9.46 3.39 13.99
CA ASN A 111 8.26 3.76 14.73
C ASN A 111 6.99 3.38 13.95
N PRO A 112 6.31 2.30 14.34
CA PRO A 112 5.16 1.76 13.61
C PRO A 112 3.84 2.55 13.81
N GLN A 113 3.84 3.65 14.54
CA GLN A 113 2.65 4.48 14.76
C GLN A 113 2.35 5.38 13.56
N GLY A 114 1.07 5.51 13.20
CA GLY A 114 0.59 6.36 12.11
C GLY A 114 0.39 5.64 10.79
N ILE A 115 0.48 4.30 10.76
CA ILE A 115 0.21 3.51 9.55
C ILE A 115 -1.26 3.59 9.16
N GLY A 116 -2.16 3.69 10.14
CA GLY A 116 -3.59 3.91 9.89
C GLY A 116 -3.84 5.17 9.07
N ASN A 117 -3.13 6.27 9.37
CA ASN A 117 -3.22 7.51 8.64
C ASN A 117 -2.71 7.38 7.19
N ILE A 118 -1.63 6.61 6.97
CA ILE A 118 -1.10 6.33 5.63
C ILE A 118 -2.12 5.55 4.81
N GLU A 119 -2.72 4.49 5.37
CA GLU A 119 -3.71 3.68 4.67
C GLU A 119 -4.99 4.50 4.36
N TYR A 120 -5.37 5.41 5.27
CA TYR A 120 -6.46 6.34 5.03
C TYR A 120 -6.14 7.38 3.94
N ALA A 121 -4.92 7.88 3.89
CA ALA A 121 -4.47 8.79 2.82
C ALA A 121 -4.49 8.08 1.45
N TYR A 122 -4.08 6.81 1.39
CA TYR A 122 -4.19 5.98 0.18
C TYR A 122 -5.63 5.75 -0.23
N HIS A 123 -6.54 5.51 0.72
CA HIS A 123 -7.97 5.46 0.42
C HIS A 123 -8.47 6.77 -0.21
N ARG A 124 -8.08 7.94 0.35
CA ARG A 124 -8.47 9.24 -0.19
C ARG A 124 -7.94 9.43 -1.62
N MET A 125 -6.68 9.09 -1.90
CA MET A 125 -6.13 9.12 -3.26
C MET A 125 -6.86 8.14 -4.19
N ALA A 126 -7.10 6.91 -3.75
CA ALA A 126 -7.81 5.91 -4.56
C ALA A 126 -9.21 6.40 -4.97
N LYS A 127 -9.97 6.97 -4.03
CA LYS A 127 -11.27 7.59 -4.31
C LYS A 127 -11.16 8.77 -5.28
N ALA A 128 -10.15 9.61 -5.13
CA ALA A 128 -9.90 10.75 -6.04
C ALA A 128 -9.51 10.29 -7.46
N CYS A 129 -8.88 9.11 -7.60
CA CYS A 129 -8.65 8.46 -8.88
C CYS A 129 -9.90 7.84 -9.49
N GLY A 130 -11.02 7.79 -8.77
CA GLY A 130 -12.26 7.12 -9.19
C GLY A 130 -12.26 5.61 -8.98
N ILE A 131 -11.38 5.08 -8.13
CA ILE A 131 -11.38 3.67 -7.74
C ILE A 131 -12.61 3.40 -6.85
N ASP A 132 -13.35 2.35 -7.19
CA ASP A 132 -14.44 1.86 -6.36
C ASP A 132 -13.87 1.21 -5.10
N MET A 133 -14.08 1.87 -3.98
CA MET A 133 -13.61 1.45 -2.66
C MET A 133 -14.67 1.79 -1.61
N MET A 134 -14.85 0.89 -0.65
CA MET A 134 -15.79 1.11 0.45
C MET A 134 -15.39 2.32 1.29
N GLU A 135 -16.33 2.81 2.07
CA GLU A 135 -16.05 3.83 3.07
C GLU A 135 -14.94 3.39 4.01
N CYS A 136 -13.98 4.28 4.25
CA CYS A 136 -12.92 4.08 5.22
C CYS A 136 -12.89 5.25 6.19
N ARG A 137 -12.47 4.98 7.43
CA ARG A 137 -12.38 5.97 8.50
C ARG A 137 -11.16 5.71 9.38
N LEU A 138 -10.79 6.71 10.13
CA LEU A 138 -9.86 6.60 11.26
C LEU A 138 -10.65 6.54 12.55
N LEU A 139 -10.37 5.54 13.37
CA LEU A 139 -10.87 5.41 14.73
C LEU A 139 -9.77 5.84 15.68
N GLN A 140 -9.97 7.00 16.32
CA GLN A 140 -9.02 7.55 17.28
C GLN A 140 -9.09 6.81 18.61
N GLU A 141 -7.95 6.33 19.10
CA GLU A 141 -7.78 5.78 20.43
C GLU A 141 -6.51 6.35 21.06
N LYS A 142 -6.63 7.24 22.05
CA LYS A 142 -5.50 7.94 22.64
C LYS A 142 -4.59 8.57 21.59
N GLU A 143 -3.36 8.10 21.48
CA GLU A 143 -2.37 8.56 20.48
C GLU A 143 -2.37 7.73 19.17
N SER A 144 -3.17 6.67 19.12
CA SER A 144 -3.25 5.76 17.97
C SER A 144 -4.44 6.10 17.07
N CYS A 145 -4.24 6.00 15.76
CA CYS A 145 -5.29 6.15 14.76
C CYS A 145 -5.46 4.82 14.02
N HIS A 146 -6.46 4.06 14.40
CA HIS A 146 -6.76 2.79 13.76
C HIS A 146 -7.50 3.02 12.45
N PHE A 147 -7.11 2.30 11.39
CA PHE A 147 -7.80 2.34 10.12
C PHE A 147 -8.97 1.36 10.13
N MET A 148 -10.15 1.81 9.71
CA MET A 148 -11.29 0.93 9.53
C MET A 148 -11.90 1.09 8.15
N THR A 149 -12.27 -0.03 7.54
CA THR A 149 -12.94 -0.08 6.24
C THR A 149 -14.27 -0.83 6.36
N ARG A 150 -15.33 -0.28 5.76
CA ARG A 150 -16.63 -0.92 5.73
C ARG A 150 -16.56 -2.21 4.93
N ARG A 151 -17.20 -3.27 5.42
CA ARG A 151 -17.22 -4.55 4.74
C ARG A 151 -18.18 -4.52 3.56
N PHE A 152 -17.71 -4.92 2.39
CA PHE A 152 -18.52 -5.05 1.18
C PHE A 152 -19.28 -6.39 1.09
N ASP A 153 -18.92 -7.35 1.96
CA ASP A 153 -19.53 -8.67 2.00
C ASP A 153 -20.64 -8.80 3.08
N ARG A 154 -21.05 -7.66 3.62
CA ARG A 154 -22.15 -7.54 4.60
C ARG A 154 -23.09 -6.43 4.19
N MET A 155 -24.39 -6.74 4.19
CA MET A 155 -25.44 -5.73 4.08
C MET A 155 -25.71 -5.12 5.47
N GLU A 156 -26.42 -4.00 5.52
CA GLU A 156 -26.76 -3.32 6.77
C GLU A 156 -27.61 -4.20 7.71
N ASN A 157 -28.45 -5.05 7.17
CA ASN A 157 -29.24 -6.03 7.91
C ASN A 157 -28.44 -7.26 8.39
N GLY A 158 -27.10 -7.28 8.14
CA GLY A 158 -26.20 -8.39 8.48
C GLY A 158 -26.21 -9.54 7.47
N GLU A 159 -26.98 -9.43 6.38
CA GLU A 159 -26.98 -10.44 5.32
C GLU A 159 -25.59 -10.56 4.67
N LYS A 160 -25.17 -11.80 4.42
CA LYS A 160 -23.86 -12.14 3.87
C LYS A 160 -23.90 -12.22 2.35
N ILE A 161 -22.91 -11.61 1.68
CA ILE A 161 -22.69 -11.71 0.25
C ILE A 161 -21.52 -12.67 0.00
N HIS A 162 -21.65 -13.57 -0.96
CA HIS A 162 -20.58 -14.50 -1.32
C HIS A 162 -19.39 -13.74 -1.90
N VAL A 163 -18.18 -14.03 -1.40
CA VAL A 163 -16.91 -13.43 -1.83
C VAL A 163 -15.90 -14.53 -2.10
N GLN A 164 -15.20 -14.41 -3.21
CA GLN A 164 -14.06 -15.27 -3.50
C GLN A 164 -12.89 -14.42 -3.99
N THR A 165 -11.70 -14.64 -3.42
CA THR A 165 -10.47 -14.00 -3.92
C THR A 165 -10.10 -14.57 -5.27
N LEU A 166 -9.36 -13.81 -6.08
CA LEU A 166 -8.80 -14.29 -7.33
C LEU A 166 -7.98 -15.58 -7.12
N ALA A 167 -7.15 -15.61 -6.07
CA ALA A 167 -6.37 -16.81 -5.73
C ALA A 167 -7.25 -18.04 -5.52
N GLY A 168 -8.38 -17.89 -4.81
CA GLY A 168 -9.32 -18.98 -4.60
C GLY A 168 -10.13 -19.34 -5.83
N LEU A 169 -10.53 -18.36 -6.63
CA LEU A 169 -11.35 -18.55 -7.84
C LEU A 169 -10.56 -19.24 -8.96
N ALA A 170 -9.32 -18.79 -9.17
CA ALA A 170 -8.46 -19.27 -10.25
C ALA A 170 -7.54 -20.42 -9.81
N HIS A 171 -7.64 -20.88 -8.56
CA HIS A 171 -6.75 -21.89 -7.97
C HIS A 171 -5.27 -21.53 -8.11
N TYR A 172 -4.96 -20.24 -7.93
CA TYR A 172 -3.59 -19.75 -8.06
C TYR A 172 -2.70 -20.25 -6.92
N ASP A 173 -1.60 -20.87 -7.29
CA ASP A 173 -0.56 -21.25 -6.35
C ASP A 173 0.18 -19.98 -5.89
N ARG A 174 0.48 -19.92 -4.59
CA ARG A 174 1.21 -18.83 -3.97
C ARG A 174 2.62 -18.67 -4.55
N ASP A 175 3.24 -19.76 -4.94
CA ASP A 175 4.65 -19.80 -5.37
C ASP A 175 4.80 -19.56 -6.88
N GLN A 176 3.68 -19.45 -7.61
CA GLN A 176 3.65 -19.11 -9.02
C GLN A 176 3.49 -17.60 -9.24
N ARG A 177 4.13 -17.13 -10.31
CA ARG A 177 4.01 -15.73 -10.74
C ARG A 177 2.78 -15.56 -11.60
N HIS A 178 2.01 -14.52 -11.30
CA HIS A 178 0.80 -14.15 -12.03
C HIS A 178 0.93 -12.74 -12.58
N SER A 179 0.02 -12.37 -13.49
CA SER A 179 0.03 -11.06 -14.14
C SER A 179 -1.34 -10.38 -14.09
N TYR A 180 -1.36 -9.06 -14.27
CA TYR A 180 -2.59 -8.30 -14.44
C TYR A 180 -3.36 -8.74 -15.69
N GLU A 181 -2.64 -9.09 -16.76
CA GLU A 181 -3.23 -9.61 -18.00
C GLU A 181 -4.01 -10.93 -17.79
N GLU A 182 -3.56 -11.76 -16.84
CA GLU A 182 -4.32 -12.96 -16.44
C GLU A 182 -5.62 -12.60 -15.73
N ILE A 183 -5.62 -11.58 -14.87
CA ILE A 183 -6.85 -11.12 -14.21
C ILE A 183 -7.84 -10.61 -15.24
N PHE A 184 -7.40 -9.82 -16.22
CA PHE A 184 -8.27 -9.37 -17.32
C PHE A 184 -8.89 -10.53 -18.10
N ARG A 185 -8.12 -11.59 -18.38
CA ARG A 185 -8.63 -12.79 -19.06
C ARG A 185 -9.68 -13.51 -18.23
N ILE A 186 -9.44 -13.70 -16.93
CA ILE A 186 -10.41 -14.32 -16.01
C ILE A 186 -11.69 -13.49 -15.96
N MET A 187 -11.60 -12.18 -15.83
CA MET A 187 -12.78 -11.31 -15.80
C MET A 187 -13.62 -11.40 -17.08
N ARG A 188 -12.96 -11.58 -18.24
CA ARG A 188 -13.65 -11.83 -19.51
C ARG A 188 -14.31 -13.19 -19.55
N GLN A 189 -13.66 -14.25 -19.08
CA GLN A 189 -14.25 -15.59 -18.95
C GLN A 189 -15.47 -15.59 -18.02
N MET A 190 -15.45 -14.76 -16.98
CA MET A 190 -16.60 -14.55 -16.09
C MET A 190 -17.67 -13.64 -16.67
N ASN A 191 -17.51 -13.14 -17.91
CA ASN A 191 -18.42 -12.20 -18.58
C ASN A 191 -18.64 -10.90 -17.76
N LEU A 192 -17.61 -10.40 -17.07
CA LEU A 192 -17.73 -9.14 -16.36
C LEU A 192 -17.82 -7.97 -17.36
N PRO A 193 -18.65 -6.94 -17.06
CA PRO A 193 -18.85 -5.83 -17.99
C PRO A 193 -17.60 -4.97 -18.14
N TYR A 194 -17.52 -4.26 -19.26
CA TYR A 194 -16.39 -3.40 -19.60
C TYR A 194 -15.97 -2.41 -18.50
N PRO A 195 -16.88 -1.73 -17.77
CA PRO A 195 -16.49 -0.87 -16.66
C PRO A 195 -15.65 -1.57 -15.58
N SER A 196 -15.84 -2.88 -15.37
CA SER A 196 -15.00 -3.65 -14.46
C SER A 196 -13.56 -3.81 -14.98
N GLN A 197 -13.40 -3.88 -16.31
CA GLN A 197 -12.08 -3.93 -16.94
C GLN A 197 -11.34 -2.59 -16.74
N GLU A 198 -12.02 -1.47 -16.94
CA GLU A 198 -11.47 -0.13 -16.67
C GLU A 198 -11.11 0.06 -15.21
N GLU A 199 -11.96 -0.43 -14.32
CA GLU A 199 -11.70 -0.39 -12.88
C GLU A 199 -10.45 -1.18 -12.49
N LEU A 200 -10.27 -2.40 -13.02
CA LEU A 200 -9.04 -3.18 -12.81
C LEU A 200 -7.81 -2.44 -13.33
N TYR A 201 -7.92 -1.84 -14.51
CA TYR A 201 -6.82 -1.06 -15.11
C TYR A 201 -6.44 0.13 -14.22
N ARG A 202 -7.42 0.85 -13.70
CA ARG A 202 -7.20 1.98 -12.79
C ARG A 202 -6.48 1.54 -11.52
N ARG A 203 -6.87 0.41 -10.93
CA ARG A 203 -6.19 -0.18 -9.76
C ARG A 203 -4.75 -0.58 -10.07
N MET A 204 -4.51 -1.18 -11.23
CA MET A 204 -3.16 -1.53 -11.68
C MET A 204 -2.27 -0.29 -11.77
N VAL A 205 -2.72 0.77 -12.46
CA VAL A 205 -1.98 2.03 -12.58
C VAL A 205 -1.73 2.66 -11.22
N PHE A 206 -2.74 2.65 -10.32
CA PHE A 206 -2.62 3.17 -8.97
C PHE A 206 -1.61 2.38 -8.15
N ASN A 207 -1.62 1.04 -8.19
CA ASN A 207 -0.65 0.20 -7.48
C ASN A 207 0.77 0.49 -7.94
N VAL A 208 0.98 0.66 -9.24
CA VAL A 208 2.30 0.99 -9.82
C VAL A 208 2.78 2.36 -9.36
N MET A 209 1.99 3.41 -9.56
CA MET A 209 2.37 4.78 -9.24
C MET A 209 2.43 5.05 -7.73
N GLY A 210 1.50 4.46 -6.98
CA GLY A 210 1.42 4.53 -5.53
C GLY A 210 2.37 3.60 -4.78
N ARG A 211 3.21 2.82 -5.50
CA ARG A 211 4.13 1.86 -4.87
C ARG A 211 3.45 0.88 -3.93
N ASN A 212 2.28 0.40 -4.30
CA ASN A 212 1.63 -0.73 -3.62
C ASN A 212 2.14 -2.05 -4.21
N HIS A 213 3.28 -2.50 -3.72
CA HIS A 213 3.93 -3.73 -4.20
C HIS A 213 3.33 -5.02 -3.61
N ASP A 214 2.41 -4.91 -2.65
CA ASP A 214 1.69 -6.06 -2.09
C ASP A 214 0.41 -6.39 -2.90
N ASP A 215 0.48 -6.22 -4.20
CA ASP A 215 -0.60 -6.40 -5.16
C ASP A 215 -0.83 -7.87 -5.57
N HIS A 216 -0.81 -8.78 -4.60
CA HIS A 216 -0.97 -10.21 -4.84
C HIS A 216 -2.42 -10.63 -5.12
N SER A 217 -2.60 -11.85 -5.68
CA SER A 217 -3.90 -12.39 -6.11
C SER A 217 -4.99 -12.50 -5.01
N LYS A 218 -4.63 -12.40 -3.73
CA LYS A 218 -5.60 -12.36 -2.62
C LYS A 218 -6.16 -10.96 -2.37
N ASN A 219 -5.55 -9.91 -2.94
CA ASN A 219 -6.02 -8.52 -2.83
C ASN A 219 -6.98 -8.13 -3.97
N PHE A 220 -7.37 -9.10 -4.79
CA PHE A 220 -8.45 -8.99 -5.78
C PHE A 220 -9.52 -10.02 -5.45
N SER A 221 -10.78 -9.58 -5.39
CA SER A 221 -11.91 -10.44 -5.06
C SER A 221 -13.10 -10.17 -5.97
N PHE A 222 -13.99 -11.14 -6.01
CA PHE A 222 -15.24 -11.09 -6.75
C PHE A 222 -16.40 -11.40 -5.80
N LEU A 223 -17.51 -10.69 -6.01
CA LEU A 223 -18.75 -10.87 -5.30
C LEU A 223 -19.72 -11.64 -6.19
N MET A 224 -20.46 -12.56 -5.61
CA MET A 224 -21.55 -13.25 -6.32
C MET A 224 -22.88 -12.99 -5.61
N ASP A 225 -23.88 -12.57 -6.36
CA ASP A 225 -25.24 -12.42 -5.86
C ASP A 225 -25.97 -13.79 -5.77
N ARG A 226 -27.20 -13.76 -5.25
CA ARG A 226 -28.03 -14.97 -5.12
C ARG A 226 -28.45 -15.60 -6.45
N GLN A 227 -28.36 -14.84 -7.55
CA GLN A 227 -28.65 -15.30 -8.91
C GLN A 227 -27.41 -15.89 -9.59
N GLY A 228 -26.27 -15.95 -8.90
CA GLY A 228 -24.99 -16.44 -9.43
C GLY A 228 -24.27 -15.44 -10.33
N LYS A 229 -24.68 -14.17 -10.35
CA LYS A 229 -24.02 -13.13 -11.14
C LYS A 229 -22.82 -12.57 -10.37
N TRP A 230 -21.69 -12.59 -11.04
CA TRP A 230 -20.42 -12.12 -10.50
C TRP A 230 -20.18 -10.65 -10.82
N LYS A 231 -19.47 -9.96 -9.92
CA LYS A 231 -18.90 -8.62 -10.13
C LYS A 231 -17.56 -8.48 -9.42
N LEU A 232 -16.70 -7.59 -9.91
CA LEU A 232 -15.47 -7.22 -9.21
C LEU A 232 -15.85 -6.57 -7.87
N SER A 233 -15.17 -6.95 -6.78
CA SER A 233 -15.38 -6.32 -5.48
C SER A 233 -14.86 -4.88 -5.47
N PRO A 234 -15.34 -4.02 -4.56
CA PRO A 234 -14.60 -2.80 -4.22
C PRO A 234 -13.15 -3.12 -3.88
N ALA A 235 -12.24 -2.17 -4.14
CA ALA A 235 -10.84 -2.32 -3.81
C ALA A 235 -10.62 -2.32 -2.28
N TYR A 236 -9.58 -3.01 -1.85
CA TYR A 236 -9.15 -3.08 -0.45
C TYR A 236 -7.64 -3.33 -0.38
N ASP A 237 -7.05 -3.11 0.78
CA ASP A 237 -5.61 -3.27 1.02
C ASP A 237 -4.74 -2.44 0.05
N LEU A 238 -5.21 -1.24 -0.32
CA LEU A 238 -4.43 -0.28 -1.08
C LEU A 238 -3.63 0.59 -0.12
N CYS A 239 -2.33 0.36 -0.05
CA CYS A 239 -1.42 1.11 0.81
C CYS A 239 0.00 1.08 0.25
N TYR A 240 0.84 2.04 0.64
CA TYR A 240 2.26 1.98 0.37
C TYR A 240 2.86 0.68 0.93
N SER A 241 3.56 -0.07 0.10
CA SER A 241 4.19 -1.33 0.49
C SER A 241 5.48 -1.62 -0.28
N TYR A 242 6.21 -0.57 -0.65
CA TYR A 242 7.52 -0.70 -1.28
C TYR A 242 8.64 -0.68 -0.22
N THR A 243 9.49 -1.71 -0.24
CA THR A 243 10.67 -1.83 0.62
C THR A 243 11.87 -2.17 -0.27
N PRO A 244 12.74 -1.19 -0.58
CA PRO A 244 13.95 -1.44 -1.34
C PRO A 244 14.82 -2.53 -0.69
N GLY A 245 15.22 -3.55 -1.47
CA GLY A 245 15.99 -4.69 -0.95
C GLY A 245 15.22 -5.66 -0.05
N GLY A 246 13.95 -5.40 0.23
CA GLY A 246 13.10 -6.27 1.03
C GLY A 246 12.79 -7.61 0.34
N LYS A 247 12.55 -8.64 1.14
CA LYS A 247 12.30 -9.99 0.64
C LYS A 247 11.01 -10.09 -0.20
N TRP A 248 9.96 -9.35 0.17
CA TRP A 248 8.61 -9.53 -0.36
C TRP A 248 8.11 -8.36 -1.21
N THR A 249 8.37 -7.14 -0.79
CA THR A 249 7.83 -5.91 -1.40
C THR A 249 8.90 -5.07 -2.11
N ASN A 250 10.04 -5.67 -2.45
CA ASN A 250 11.06 -5.04 -3.28
C ASN A 250 10.56 -4.80 -4.72
N ARG A 251 9.64 -5.63 -5.18
CA ARG A 251 8.99 -5.55 -6.49
C ARG A 251 7.51 -5.94 -6.37
N HIS A 252 6.72 -5.62 -7.36
CA HIS A 252 5.32 -6.01 -7.44
C HIS A 252 5.14 -7.53 -7.40
N GLN A 253 4.07 -8.00 -6.77
CA GLN A 253 3.72 -9.43 -6.76
C GLN A 253 3.12 -9.87 -8.09
N LEU A 254 2.33 -9.02 -8.73
CA LEU A 254 1.86 -9.23 -10.09
C LEU A 254 2.80 -8.59 -11.11
N SER A 255 2.96 -9.24 -12.24
CA SER A 255 3.63 -8.65 -13.40
C SER A 255 2.65 -7.88 -14.27
N LEU A 256 3.15 -6.92 -15.02
CA LEU A 256 2.48 -6.28 -16.14
C LEU A 256 3.47 -6.11 -17.30
N ASN A 257 3.05 -6.31 -18.52
CA ASN A 257 3.89 -6.31 -19.71
C ASN A 257 5.19 -7.14 -19.52
N GLY A 258 5.09 -8.27 -18.80
CA GLY A 258 6.21 -9.18 -18.50
C GLY A 258 7.18 -8.70 -17.42
N LYS A 259 6.98 -7.53 -16.81
CA LYS A 259 7.84 -6.93 -15.77
C LYS A 259 7.17 -6.96 -14.40
N GLN A 260 7.96 -6.92 -13.33
CA GLN A 260 7.50 -6.74 -11.95
C GLN A 260 8.06 -5.47 -11.29
N ASP A 261 8.93 -4.75 -11.97
CA ASP A 261 9.55 -3.51 -11.52
C ASP A 261 10.02 -2.69 -12.74
N ASN A 262 10.54 -1.48 -12.48
CA ASN A 262 11.07 -0.57 -13.50
C ASN A 262 10.06 -0.30 -14.63
N PHE A 263 8.81 -0.09 -14.25
CA PHE A 263 7.74 0.21 -15.19
C PHE A 263 7.93 1.59 -15.82
N THR A 264 7.58 1.66 -17.09
CA THR A 264 7.57 2.90 -17.87
C THR A 264 6.14 3.28 -18.24
N MET A 265 5.96 4.50 -18.72
CA MET A 265 4.68 4.95 -19.28
C MET A 265 4.22 4.04 -20.43
N GLU A 266 5.17 3.60 -21.27
CA GLU A 266 4.90 2.71 -22.39
C GLU A 266 4.38 1.34 -21.92
N ASP A 267 4.91 0.79 -20.82
CA ASP A 267 4.41 -0.47 -20.27
C ASP A 267 2.93 -0.37 -19.86
N LEU A 268 2.55 0.70 -19.20
CA LEU A 268 1.16 0.94 -18.82
C LEU A 268 0.26 1.10 -20.06
N GLN A 269 0.67 1.94 -21.01
CA GLN A 269 -0.09 2.17 -22.25
C GLN A 269 -0.28 0.86 -23.02
N LYS A 270 0.77 0.06 -23.15
CA LYS A 270 0.75 -1.20 -23.87
C LYS A 270 -0.22 -2.21 -23.25
N VAL A 271 -0.26 -2.31 -21.93
CA VAL A 271 -1.28 -3.14 -21.25
C VAL A 271 -2.68 -2.60 -21.53
N GLY A 272 -2.89 -1.28 -21.47
CA GLY A 272 -4.17 -0.65 -21.78
C GLY A 272 -4.64 -0.98 -23.22
N GLU A 273 -3.75 -0.84 -24.18
CA GLU A 273 -4.00 -1.16 -25.60
C GLU A 273 -4.31 -2.65 -25.80
N ASN A 274 -3.45 -3.54 -25.29
CA ASN A 274 -3.61 -4.98 -25.41
C ASN A 274 -4.88 -5.51 -24.73
N MET A 275 -5.28 -4.88 -23.64
CA MET A 275 -6.50 -5.22 -22.91
C MET A 275 -7.72 -4.42 -23.41
N GLY A 276 -7.58 -3.61 -24.46
CA GLY A 276 -8.69 -2.86 -25.08
C GLY A 276 -9.34 -1.84 -24.14
N ILE A 277 -8.56 -1.23 -23.26
CA ILE A 277 -9.05 -0.16 -22.37
C ILE A 277 -9.05 1.15 -23.14
N ARG A 278 -10.23 1.64 -23.47
CA ARG A 278 -10.39 2.83 -24.33
C ARG A 278 -9.78 4.09 -23.70
N GLU A 279 -10.08 4.32 -22.44
CA GLU A 279 -9.67 5.52 -21.68
C GLU A 279 -8.33 5.33 -20.94
N HIS A 280 -7.45 4.40 -21.41
CA HIS A 280 -6.22 4.07 -20.67
C HIS A 280 -5.32 5.28 -20.43
N LYS A 281 -5.20 6.21 -21.40
CA LYS A 281 -4.37 7.42 -21.26
C LYS A 281 -4.93 8.37 -20.22
N GLN A 282 -6.24 8.63 -20.25
CA GLN A 282 -6.92 9.49 -19.28
C GLN A 282 -6.86 8.89 -17.87
N ILE A 283 -6.98 7.55 -17.75
CA ILE A 283 -6.82 6.86 -16.47
C ILE A 283 -5.40 7.05 -15.93
N ILE A 284 -4.37 6.88 -16.75
CA ILE A 284 -2.98 7.10 -16.37
C ILE A 284 -2.77 8.55 -15.90
N GLU A 285 -3.23 9.52 -16.69
CA GLU A 285 -3.10 10.95 -16.38
C GLU A 285 -3.78 11.30 -15.05
N LYS A 286 -5.02 10.80 -14.85
CA LYS A 286 -5.78 11.05 -13.63
C LYS A 286 -5.11 10.46 -12.39
N VAL A 287 -4.61 9.23 -12.48
CA VAL A 287 -3.89 8.60 -11.37
C VAL A 287 -2.60 9.35 -11.08
N GLN A 288 -1.83 9.71 -12.11
CA GLN A 288 -0.58 10.44 -11.94
C GLN A 288 -0.79 11.82 -11.31
N GLU A 289 -1.80 12.56 -11.78
CA GLU A 289 -2.21 13.83 -11.18
C GLU A 289 -2.50 13.64 -9.69
N THR A 290 -3.36 12.69 -9.35
CA THR A 290 -3.76 12.44 -7.96
C THR A 290 -2.58 12.06 -7.08
N VAL A 291 -1.75 11.11 -7.53
CA VAL A 291 -0.57 10.64 -6.78
C VAL A 291 0.44 11.77 -6.61
N SER A 292 0.54 12.70 -7.56
CA SER A 292 1.44 13.85 -7.45
C SER A 292 1.08 14.83 -6.32
N HIS A 293 -0.17 14.82 -5.85
CA HIS A 293 -0.64 15.61 -4.70
C HIS A 293 -0.51 14.86 -3.37
N TRP A 294 0.35 13.86 -3.33
CA TRP A 294 0.57 13.02 -2.14
C TRP A 294 0.79 13.83 -0.86
N HIS A 295 1.69 14.82 -0.86
CA HIS A 295 2.04 15.56 0.36
C HIS A 295 0.85 16.34 0.92
N GLU A 296 -0.02 16.88 0.07
CA GLU A 296 -1.24 17.57 0.49
C GLU A 296 -2.21 16.55 1.11
N THR A 297 -2.46 15.43 0.41
CA THR A 297 -3.34 14.38 0.91
C THR A 297 -2.82 13.78 2.21
N ALA A 298 -1.51 13.53 2.31
CA ALA A 298 -0.88 13.01 3.52
C ALA A 298 -1.05 13.95 4.71
N LYS A 299 -0.83 15.24 4.51
CA LYS A 299 -1.04 16.28 5.53
C LYS A 299 -2.48 16.32 6.01
N ASP A 300 -3.44 16.34 5.09
CA ASP A 300 -4.88 16.37 5.40
C ASP A 300 -5.37 15.13 6.15
N CYS A 301 -4.68 14.00 5.96
CA CYS A 301 -4.96 12.75 6.65
C CYS A 301 -4.14 12.56 7.94
N GLY A 302 -3.35 13.54 8.35
CA GLY A 302 -2.55 13.48 9.58
C GLY A 302 -1.38 12.48 9.49
N VAL A 303 -0.85 12.21 8.29
CA VAL A 303 0.36 11.41 8.12
C VAL A 303 1.56 12.19 8.66
N LYS A 304 2.41 11.51 9.44
CA LYS A 304 3.62 12.13 9.98
C LYS A 304 4.51 12.66 8.86
N PRO A 305 5.14 13.86 9.00
CA PRO A 305 5.96 14.45 7.95
C PRO A 305 7.07 13.53 7.43
N GLU A 306 7.77 12.84 8.33
CA GLU A 306 8.81 11.90 7.96
C GLU A 306 8.31 10.74 7.08
N HIS A 307 7.11 10.24 7.35
CA HIS A 307 6.47 9.21 6.53
C HIS A 307 6.02 9.77 5.18
N ALA A 308 5.45 10.99 5.19
CA ALA A 308 4.99 11.65 3.96
C ALA A 308 6.17 11.90 3.01
N ASP A 309 7.31 12.38 3.54
CA ASP A 309 8.53 12.63 2.76
C ASP A 309 9.15 11.34 2.23
N PHE A 310 9.22 10.30 3.08
CA PHE A 310 9.75 9.00 2.66
C PHE A 310 8.91 8.41 1.53
N ILE A 311 7.59 8.36 1.67
CA ILE A 311 6.69 7.83 0.65
C ILE A 311 6.77 8.68 -0.61
N GLY A 312 6.69 10.02 -0.48
CA GLY A 312 6.70 10.95 -1.60
C GLY A 312 7.92 10.80 -2.51
N LYS A 313 9.10 10.56 -1.93
CA LYS A 313 10.35 10.30 -2.67
C LYS A 313 10.33 9.00 -3.47
N ASN A 314 9.51 8.03 -3.06
CA ASN A 314 9.45 6.71 -3.69
C ASN A 314 8.29 6.54 -4.68
N LEU A 315 7.30 7.45 -4.69
CA LEU A 315 6.18 7.37 -5.64
C LEU A 315 6.67 7.39 -7.08
N LEU A 316 6.05 6.58 -7.93
CA LEU A 316 6.47 6.45 -9.33
C LEU A 316 5.63 7.38 -10.22
N LEU A 317 6.10 8.59 -10.44
CA LEU A 317 5.49 9.56 -11.36
C LEU A 317 6.13 9.40 -12.75
N LEU A 318 5.42 8.71 -13.66
CA LEU A 318 5.89 8.39 -15.00
C LEU A 318 5.59 9.54 -15.97
N GLY A 319 6.52 9.89 -16.86
CA GLY A 319 6.30 10.90 -17.90
C GLY A 319 6.15 12.34 -17.40
N ARG A 320 6.27 12.62 -16.12
CA ARG A 320 6.77 13.92 -15.73
C ARG A 320 8.21 14.00 -16.24
N GLN A 321 8.41 14.66 -17.37
CA GLN A 321 9.50 15.62 -17.34
C GLN A 321 9.27 16.35 -16.02
N LEU A 322 10.12 16.06 -15.01
CA LEU A 322 10.29 16.96 -13.87
C LEU A 322 10.06 18.33 -14.47
N HIS A 323 9.01 19.06 -14.01
CA HIS A 323 8.83 20.42 -14.49
C HIS A 323 10.21 20.95 -14.64
N THR A 324 10.61 21.14 -15.86
CA THR A 324 11.87 21.77 -16.15
C THR A 324 11.80 23.03 -15.32
N ILE A 325 12.37 23.01 -14.11
CA ILE A 325 13.05 24.19 -13.63
C ILE A 325 13.77 24.58 -14.89
N GLN A 326 13.30 25.64 -15.57
CA GLN A 326 13.91 26.13 -16.80
C GLN A 326 15.39 25.96 -16.59
N MET A 327 15.96 24.93 -17.25
CA MET A 327 17.37 24.62 -17.07
C MET A 327 18.04 25.92 -17.43
N PRO A 328 18.72 26.62 -16.51
CA PRO A 328 19.46 27.78 -16.91
C PRO A 328 20.36 27.29 -18.02
N ASP A 329 20.37 27.95 -19.19
CA ASP A 329 21.09 27.56 -20.40
C ASP A 329 22.40 26.82 -20.03
N ILE A 330 22.32 25.50 -19.93
CA ILE A 330 23.49 24.64 -19.70
C ILE A 330 23.95 24.29 -21.10
N ALA A 331 24.82 25.12 -21.62
CA ALA A 331 25.32 25.09 -22.98
C ALA A 331 26.27 23.89 -23.25
N ASN A 332 26.45 22.96 -22.29
CA ASN A 332 27.46 21.91 -22.42
C ASN A 332 26.82 20.51 -22.36
N GLU A 333 26.95 19.74 -23.44
CA GLU A 333 26.45 18.34 -23.56
C GLU A 333 27.02 17.44 -22.46
N GLN A 334 28.23 17.69 -21.97
CA GLN A 334 28.87 16.90 -20.91
C GLN A 334 28.21 17.14 -19.55
N GLU A 335 27.76 18.37 -19.26
CA GLU A 335 27.00 18.66 -18.05
C GLU A 335 25.63 17.96 -18.05
N GLN A 336 24.96 17.94 -19.20
CA GLN A 336 23.70 17.22 -19.36
C GLN A 336 23.88 15.70 -19.18
N ALA A 337 24.93 15.13 -19.76
CA ALA A 337 25.28 13.73 -19.60
C ALA A 337 25.63 13.39 -18.13
N PHE A 338 26.37 14.26 -17.45
CA PHE A 338 26.68 14.11 -16.03
C PHE A 338 25.43 14.15 -15.16
N MET A 339 24.55 15.12 -15.36
CA MET A 339 23.30 15.22 -14.61
C MET A 339 22.42 13.99 -14.81
N LYS A 340 22.35 13.46 -16.02
CA LYS A 340 21.62 12.23 -16.34
C LYS A 340 22.24 11.01 -15.64
N ALA A 341 23.56 10.87 -15.68
CA ALA A 341 24.28 9.78 -15.02
C ALA A 341 24.10 9.82 -13.50
N MET A 342 24.17 10.99 -12.89
CA MET A 342 23.92 11.21 -11.46
C MET A 342 22.51 10.83 -11.04
N ARG A 343 21.50 11.19 -11.82
CA ARG A 343 20.09 10.88 -11.53
C ARG A 343 19.76 9.39 -11.66
N ASN A 344 20.53 8.69 -12.49
CA ASN A 344 20.33 7.25 -12.74
C ASN A 344 21.27 6.36 -11.91
N ASP A 345 22.04 6.94 -10.97
CA ASP A 345 23.09 6.24 -10.20
C ASP A 345 24.09 5.47 -11.09
N ASP A 346 24.33 6.00 -12.31
CA ASP A 346 25.21 5.37 -13.30
C ASP A 346 26.68 5.77 -13.08
N PHE A 347 27.32 5.08 -12.14
CA PHE A 347 28.71 5.32 -11.77
C PHE A 347 29.69 5.09 -12.91
N ASN A 348 29.38 4.19 -13.87
CA ASN A 348 30.24 3.94 -15.02
C ASN A 348 30.25 5.15 -15.96
N ALA A 349 29.07 5.71 -16.26
CA ALA A 349 28.95 6.93 -17.05
C ALA A 349 29.61 8.14 -16.38
N ILE A 350 29.52 8.26 -15.04
CA ILE A 350 30.22 9.30 -14.25
C ILE A 350 31.74 9.17 -14.37
N LEU A 351 32.25 7.95 -14.28
CA LEU A 351 33.67 7.66 -14.41
C LEU A 351 34.19 7.94 -15.84
N GLU A 352 33.42 7.57 -16.86
CA GLU A 352 33.76 7.87 -18.25
C GLU A 352 33.86 9.37 -18.52
N LEU A 353 32.94 10.16 -17.97
CA LEU A 353 32.99 11.62 -18.12
C LEU A 353 34.24 12.20 -17.48
N LYS A 354 34.62 11.72 -16.29
CA LYS A 354 35.90 12.11 -15.68
C LYS A 354 37.10 11.73 -16.53
N MET A 355 37.14 10.52 -17.08
CA MET A 355 38.21 10.07 -17.95
C MET A 355 38.34 10.91 -19.23
N LYS A 356 37.22 11.47 -19.71
CA LYS A 356 37.16 12.43 -20.84
C LYS A 356 37.52 13.86 -20.43
N GLY A 357 37.97 14.08 -19.20
CA GLY A 357 38.41 15.39 -18.69
C GLY A 357 37.30 16.32 -18.22
N TYR A 358 36.06 15.80 -18.11
CA TYR A 358 34.95 16.61 -17.58
C TYR A 358 35.14 16.86 -16.07
N GLN A 359 34.82 18.08 -15.64
CA GLN A 359 34.77 18.50 -14.23
C GLN A 359 33.42 19.22 -13.98
N PRO A 360 32.58 18.70 -13.07
CA PRO A 360 31.29 19.34 -12.80
C PRO A 360 31.46 20.72 -12.13
N SER A 361 30.66 21.68 -12.54
CA SER A 361 30.64 23.00 -11.91
C SER A 361 29.89 22.97 -10.57
N GLU A 362 30.24 23.87 -9.64
CA GLU A 362 29.51 24.04 -8.38
C GLU A 362 28.02 24.32 -8.60
N LYS A 363 27.69 25.03 -9.68
CA LYS A 363 26.31 25.34 -10.07
C LYS A 363 25.53 24.06 -10.39
N VAL A 364 26.11 23.15 -11.15
CA VAL A 364 25.51 21.84 -11.49
C VAL A 364 25.31 20.98 -10.25
N LEU A 365 26.25 20.97 -9.34
CA LEU A 365 26.13 20.21 -8.09
C LEU A 365 25.04 20.76 -7.16
N LYS A 366 24.90 22.08 -7.05
CA LYS A 366 23.80 22.71 -6.28
C LYS A 366 22.43 22.41 -6.86
N ILE A 367 22.30 22.31 -8.19
CA ILE A 367 21.06 21.95 -8.88
C ILE A 367 20.71 20.49 -8.62
N LEU A 368 21.71 19.60 -8.54
CA LEU A 368 21.51 18.16 -8.36
C LEU A 368 21.26 17.74 -6.90
N GLN A 369 21.72 18.53 -5.93
CA GLN A 369 21.69 18.20 -4.50
C GLN A 369 20.30 17.83 -3.96
N PRO A 370 19.19 18.46 -4.37
CA PRO A 370 17.83 18.06 -3.93
C PRO A 370 17.35 16.74 -4.51
N ASP A 371 17.89 16.32 -5.65
CA ASP A 371 17.29 15.25 -6.52
C ASP A 371 18.04 13.92 -6.44
N ILE A 372 19.18 13.86 -5.71
CA ILE A 372 20.10 12.72 -5.76
C ILE A 372 20.32 12.12 -4.38
N SER A 373 20.51 10.80 -4.33
CA SER A 373 20.85 10.13 -3.07
C SER A 373 22.17 10.68 -2.50
N ALA A 374 22.24 10.81 -1.18
CA ALA A 374 23.46 11.26 -0.51
C ALA A 374 24.66 10.36 -0.86
N THR A 375 24.43 9.07 -1.05
CA THR A 375 25.44 8.08 -1.41
C THR A 375 26.03 8.37 -2.80
N THR A 376 25.19 8.62 -3.80
CA THR A 376 25.61 8.96 -5.16
C THR A 376 26.34 10.27 -5.21
N PHE A 377 25.86 11.27 -4.45
CA PHE A 377 26.48 12.58 -4.39
C PHE A 377 27.88 12.51 -3.76
N ILE A 378 28.04 11.78 -2.64
CA ILE A 378 29.34 11.55 -2.00
C ILE A 378 30.30 10.77 -2.90
N ALA A 379 29.81 9.74 -3.59
CA ALA A 379 30.60 8.95 -4.52
C ALA A 379 31.12 9.82 -5.68
N ALA A 380 30.25 10.62 -6.30
CA ALA A 380 30.62 11.54 -7.36
C ALA A 380 31.64 12.60 -6.87
N ALA A 381 31.39 13.20 -5.70
CA ALA A 381 32.32 14.18 -5.10
C ALA A 381 33.70 13.57 -4.84
N LYS A 382 33.77 12.31 -4.42
CA LYS A 382 35.04 11.57 -4.29
C LYS A 382 35.72 11.30 -5.64
N ILE A 383 34.94 10.87 -6.63
CA ILE A 383 35.41 10.61 -7.99
C ILE A 383 36.06 11.89 -8.56
N PHE A 384 35.44 13.05 -8.39
CA PHE A 384 35.91 14.32 -8.92
C PHE A 384 36.84 15.08 -7.99
N GLN A 385 37.23 14.51 -6.81
CA GLN A 385 38.13 15.10 -5.80
C GLN A 385 37.67 16.49 -5.31
N MET A 386 36.38 16.65 -5.07
CA MET A 386 35.78 17.91 -4.65
C MET A 386 35.74 18.03 -3.12
N GLU A 387 36.88 18.33 -2.51
CA GLU A 387 37.04 18.37 -1.04
C GLU A 387 36.14 19.39 -0.34
N GLU A 388 35.89 20.55 -0.94
CA GLU A 388 35.02 21.58 -0.36
C GLU A 388 33.57 21.15 -0.32
N VAL A 389 33.08 20.43 -1.35
CA VAL A 389 31.74 19.88 -1.42
C VAL A 389 31.59 18.78 -0.37
N LEU A 390 32.59 17.93 -0.17
CA LEU A 390 32.59 16.90 0.86
C LEU A 390 32.52 17.49 2.27
N LYS A 391 33.22 18.60 2.51
CA LYS A 391 33.20 19.33 3.80
C LYS A 391 31.82 19.93 4.06
N SER A 392 31.22 20.58 3.08
CA SER A 392 29.89 21.19 3.22
C SER A 392 28.77 20.18 3.54
N ILE A 393 28.89 18.93 3.07
CA ILE A 393 27.96 17.85 3.40
C ILE A 393 28.16 17.35 4.84
N GLN A 394 29.38 17.31 5.32
CA GLN A 394 29.73 16.88 6.70
C GLN A 394 29.25 17.89 7.76
N ASP A 395 29.17 19.17 7.40
CA ASP A 395 28.73 20.24 8.31
C ASP A 395 27.17 20.28 8.43
N ILE A 396 26.43 19.74 7.43
CA ILE A 396 24.97 19.75 7.42
C ILE A 396 24.36 18.60 8.24
N LYS A 397 25.10 17.47 8.47
CA LYS A 397 24.61 16.33 9.27
C LYS A 397 25.76 15.64 10.04
N PRO A 398 25.80 15.75 11.39
CA PRO A 398 26.78 15.07 12.23
C PRO A 398 26.73 13.53 12.18
N ASP A 399 25.65 12.94 11.71
CA ASP A 399 25.40 11.48 11.77
C ASP A 399 26.04 10.65 10.64
N TYR A 400 26.69 11.26 9.65
CA TYR A 400 27.33 10.52 8.55
C TYR A 400 28.70 9.91 8.87
N ARG A 401 29.18 9.94 10.15
CA ARG A 401 30.48 9.41 10.55
C ARG A 401 30.53 7.91 10.86
N ARG A 402 29.42 7.19 10.71
CA ARG A 402 29.35 5.74 11.00
C ARG A 402 28.63 4.97 9.89
N GLN A 403 29.18 4.99 8.70
CA GLN A 403 28.92 3.95 7.70
C GLN A 403 30.14 3.79 6.78
#